data_a0b01c03562b140f89d5a6accad2e290
#
_entry.id   a0b01c03562b140f89d5a6accad2e290
#
_cell.length_a   1.000
_cell.length_b   1.000
_cell.length_c   1.000
_cell.angle_alpha   90.00
_cell.angle_beta   90.00
_cell.angle_gamma   90.00
#
_symmetry.space_group_name_H-M   'P 1'
#
loop_
_entity.id
_entity.type
_entity.pdbx_description
1 polymer ?
#
loop_
_entity_poly.entity_id
_entity_poly.type
_entity_poly.pdbx_seq_one_letter_code
_entity_poly.pdbx_strand_id
1 'polypeptide(L)'
;MNNIKLPVLYCPFPSAINQHCEAAYQHTLEWVRSFNLLEELACQKLFAANFHGLMARVYPNASLKALEILTDFMYLGTIVDDAYEKAGTSKQPDLLEPEQARLLNILKGAELTDVDTPVALAWGDFVQRLHQFPYVTSEWMLYFVKHMEDYFQAARWEALNYSQGIMPDLVTYIKMRPLVFGIYPFFDMILIADGIALPPEVIECPAVKQMGLAANNAMAWANDIFSFKRDIKEGMVHNLLLVLEHEYQISLEEALKRAVELYEAEVQNFIELSLQLPSFEAGIDTNLERYVLALRFWMSGYLDWIMKSRRYGKFSEYQLL
;
A
#
# COMPACT_ATOMS: atom_id res chain seq x y z
N MET A 1 -21.85 -12.98 13.95
CA MET A 1 -20.98 -11.96 13.33
C MET A 1 -21.61 -10.56 13.18
N ASN A 2 -22.91 -10.39 13.32
CA ASN A 2 -23.58 -9.11 13.00
C ASN A 2 -23.44 -7.97 14.03
N ASN A 3 -22.74 -8.17 15.15
CA ASN A 3 -22.69 -7.17 16.24
C ASN A 3 -21.29 -6.64 16.59
N ILE A 4 -20.22 -7.02 15.85
CA ILE A 4 -18.90 -6.47 16.15
C ILE A 4 -18.82 -5.06 15.57
N LYS A 5 -18.67 -4.08 16.46
CA LYS A 5 -18.49 -2.66 16.10
C LYS A 5 -17.03 -2.41 15.81
N LEU A 6 -16.76 -1.70 14.71
CA LEU A 6 -15.40 -1.24 14.42
C LEU A 6 -15.00 -0.13 15.39
N PRO A 7 -13.77 -0.17 15.90
CA PRO A 7 -13.26 0.85 16.81
C PRO A 7 -12.92 2.14 16.06
N VAL A 8 -12.85 3.24 16.81
CA VAL A 8 -12.15 4.45 16.34
C VAL A 8 -10.69 4.26 16.65
N LEU A 9 -9.85 4.22 15.62
CA LEU A 9 -8.41 4.08 15.77
C LEU A 9 -7.77 5.44 16.06
N TYR A 10 -6.84 5.45 17.01
CA TYR A 10 -6.09 6.66 17.36
C TYR A 10 -5.03 6.97 16.30
N CYS A 11 -5.06 8.18 15.75
CA CYS A 11 -4.00 8.70 14.87
C CYS A 11 -3.82 10.20 15.14
N PRO A 12 -2.70 10.62 15.78
CA PRO A 12 -2.50 12.02 16.19
C PRO A 12 -1.93 12.91 15.09
N PHE A 13 -1.77 12.39 13.87
CA PHE A 13 -1.10 13.10 12.80
C PHE A 13 -2.05 14.01 12.01
N PRO A 14 -1.52 15.08 11.39
CA PRO A 14 -2.34 15.99 10.58
C PRO A 14 -2.92 15.27 9.37
N SER A 15 -4.14 15.63 8.99
CA SER A 15 -4.78 15.21 7.75
C SER A 15 -4.83 16.37 6.77
N ALA A 16 -4.53 16.11 5.50
CA ALA A 16 -4.61 17.08 4.42
C ALA A 16 -5.08 16.41 3.13
N ILE A 17 -5.46 17.22 2.15
CA ILE A 17 -5.84 16.73 0.81
C ILE A 17 -5.15 17.62 -0.22
N ASN A 18 -4.51 16.98 -1.19
CA ASN A 18 -3.89 17.66 -2.32
C ASN A 18 -4.96 18.37 -3.17
N GLN A 19 -4.71 19.63 -3.52
CA GLN A 19 -5.60 20.45 -4.35
C GLN A 19 -5.82 19.89 -5.77
N HIS A 20 -4.92 19.01 -6.23
CA HIS A 20 -4.95 18.41 -7.57
C HIS A 20 -5.72 17.07 -7.62
N CYS A 21 -6.41 16.69 -6.55
CA CYS A 21 -7.12 15.40 -6.43
C CYS A 21 -8.04 15.12 -7.63
N GLU A 22 -8.87 16.09 -8.01
CA GLU A 22 -9.80 15.94 -9.14
C GLU A 22 -9.08 15.84 -10.48
N ALA A 23 -8.03 16.64 -10.70
CA ALA A 23 -7.26 16.59 -11.94
C ALA A 23 -6.53 15.24 -12.09
N ALA A 24 -5.94 14.71 -11.02
CA ALA A 24 -5.33 13.38 -11.01
C ALA A 24 -6.37 12.27 -11.27
N TYR A 25 -7.59 12.39 -10.70
CA TYR A 25 -8.69 11.47 -11.00
C TYR A 25 -9.02 11.43 -12.51
N GLN A 26 -9.21 12.58 -13.13
CA GLN A 26 -9.55 12.65 -14.56
C GLN A 26 -8.41 12.09 -15.42
N HIS A 27 -7.16 12.47 -15.13
CA HIS A 27 -5.99 11.93 -15.82
C HIS A 27 -5.95 10.39 -15.74
N THR A 28 -6.00 9.83 -14.54
CA THR A 28 -5.89 8.37 -14.35
C THR A 28 -7.06 7.62 -15.00
N LEU A 29 -8.27 8.17 -14.96
CA LEU A 29 -9.43 7.58 -15.64
C LEU A 29 -9.23 7.49 -17.15
N GLU A 30 -8.73 8.55 -17.79
CA GLU A 30 -8.40 8.59 -19.20
C GLU A 30 -7.23 7.64 -19.53
N TRP A 31 -6.21 7.60 -18.67
CA TRP A 31 -5.05 6.72 -18.79
C TRP A 31 -5.44 5.24 -18.74
N VAL A 32 -6.23 4.81 -17.75
CA VAL A 32 -6.76 3.44 -17.64
C VAL A 32 -7.56 3.04 -18.89
N ARG A 33 -8.36 3.96 -19.43
CA ARG A 33 -9.14 3.72 -20.66
C ARG A 33 -8.25 3.64 -21.90
N SER A 34 -7.21 4.46 -22.00
CA SER A 34 -6.31 4.48 -23.16
C SER A 34 -5.55 3.16 -23.36
N PHE A 35 -5.24 2.45 -22.25
CA PHE A 35 -4.64 1.12 -22.28
C PHE A 35 -5.66 -0.03 -22.28
N ASN A 36 -6.97 0.26 -22.27
CA ASN A 36 -8.03 -0.77 -22.22
C ASN A 36 -7.85 -1.73 -21.03
N LEU A 37 -7.43 -1.23 -19.86
CA LEU A 37 -7.13 -2.07 -18.69
C LEU A 37 -8.38 -2.71 -18.10
N LEU A 38 -9.54 -2.09 -18.23
CA LEU A 38 -10.81 -2.54 -17.66
C LEU A 38 -11.98 -2.26 -18.59
N GLU A 39 -12.97 -3.14 -18.57
CA GLU A 39 -14.31 -2.88 -19.09
C GLU A 39 -14.98 -1.73 -18.31
N GLU A 40 -15.84 -0.95 -18.95
CA GLU A 40 -16.42 0.29 -18.40
C GLU A 40 -17.11 0.09 -17.02
N LEU A 41 -17.88 -1.00 -16.85
CA LEU A 41 -18.54 -1.28 -15.56
C LEU A 41 -17.53 -1.61 -14.45
N ALA A 42 -16.45 -2.32 -14.77
CA ALA A 42 -15.38 -2.62 -13.83
C ALA A 42 -14.59 -1.36 -13.48
N CYS A 43 -14.34 -0.50 -14.46
CA CYS A 43 -13.72 0.81 -14.28
C CYS A 43 -14.54 1.67 -13.31
N GLN A 44 -15.84 1.83 -13.51
CA GLN A 44 -16.72 2.58 -12.61
C GLN A 44 -16.71 2.04 -11.18
N LYS A 45 -16.71 0.72 -11.00
CA LYS A 45 -16.64 0.08 -9.67
C LYS A 45 -15.31 0.35 -8.97
N LEU A 46 -14.21 0.23 -9.70
CA LEU A 46 -12.87 0.47 -9.16
C LEU A 46 -12.71 1.94 -8.75
N PHE A 47 -13.11 2.87 -9.61
CA PHE A 47 -12.99 4.29 -9.30
C PHE A 47 -13.92 4.75 -8.14
N ALA A 48 -15.04 4.04 -7.91
CA ALA A 48 -15.88 4.26 -6.73
C ALA A 48 -15.20 3.92 -5.40
N ALA A 49 -14.10 3.15 -5.40
CA ALA A 49 -13.27 2.92 -4.20
C ALA A 49 -12.47 4.16 -3.78
N ASN A 50 -12.37 5.17 -4.64
CA ASN A 50 -11.76 6.47 -4.37
C ASN A 50 -10.26 6.39 -4.01
N PHE A 51 -9.49 5.60 -4.76
CA PHE A 51 -8.03 5.53 -4.56
C PHE A 51 -7.31 6.83 -4.92
N HIS A 52 -7.81 7.62 -5.87
CA HIS A 52 -7.32 8.97 -6.13
C HIS A 52 -7.45 9.88 -4.89
N GLY A 53 -8.54 9.73 -4.12
CA GLY A 53 -8.72 10.42 -2.86
C GLY A 53 -7.79 9.91 -1.76
N LEU A 54 -7.36 8.63 -1.81
CA LEU A 54 -6.28 8.11 -0.96
C LEU A 54 -4.96 8.80 -1.34
N MET A 55 -4.56 8.73 -2.62
CA MET A 55 -3.30 9.32 -3.09
C MET A 55 -3.21 10.82 -2.79
N ALA A 56 -4.31 11.55 -2.96
CA ALA A 56 -4.37 12.97 -2.61
C ALA A 56 -4.20 13.24 -1.09
N ARG A 57 -4.54 12.29 -0.22
CA ARG A 57 -4.35 12.42 1.24
C ARG A 57 -2.94 12.06 1.67
N VAL A 58 -2.38 11.01 1.10
CA VAL A 58 -1.07 10.51 1.50
C VAL A 58 0.08 11.29 0.86
N TYR A 59 -0.21 12.03 -0.21
CA TYR A 59 0.73 12.93 -0.89
C TYR A 59 0.16 14.36 -1.04
N PRO A 60 -0.17 15.03 0.07
CA PRO A 60 -0.89 16.33 0.02
C PRO A 60 -0.08 17.45 -0.63
N ASN A 61 1.25 17.33 -0.66
CA ASN A 61 2.17 18.33 -1.20
C ASN A 61 2.66 18.02 -2.63
N ALA A 62 2.30 16.88 -3.19
CA ALA A 62 2.75 16.48 -4.52
C ALA A 62 2.29 17.48 -5.59
N SER A 63 3.16 17.76 -6.56
CA SER A 63 2.76 18.47 -7.78
C SER A 63 1.73 17.68 -8.56
N LEU A 64 0.97 18.33 -9.45
CA LEU A 64 0.00 17.62 -10.31
C LEU A 64 0.66 16.45 -11.05
N LYS A 65 1.81 16.69 -11.72
CA LYS A 65 2.54 15.66 -12.47
C LYS A 65 2.97 14.47 -11.58
N ALA A 66 3.37 14.73 -10.34
CA ALA A 66 3.72 13.67 -9.39
C ALA A 66 2.46 12.92 -8.93
N LEU A 67 1.38 13.64 -8.60
CA LEU A 67 0.15 13.00 -8.13
C LEU A 67 -0.50 12.11 -9.22
N GLU A 68 -0.43 12.52 -10.49
CA GLU A 68 -0.90 11.73 -11.63
C GLU A 68 -0.19 10.38 -11.69
N ILE A 69 1.13 10.35 -11.72
CA ILE A 69 1.89 9.09 -11.82
C ILE A 69 1.71 8.20 -10.58
N LEU A 70 1.62 8.79 -9.38
CA LEU A 70 1.36 8.09 -8.13
C LEU A 70 -0.04 7.45 -8.12
N THR A 71 -1.02 8.16 -8.67
CA THR A 71 -2.39 7.68 -8.79
C THR A 71 -2.48 6.57 -9.83
N ASP A 72 -1.83 6.71 -10.98
CA ASP A 72 -1.75 5.68 -12.02
C ASP A 72 -1.15 4.38 -11.47
N PHE A 73 -0.04 4.48 -10.71
CA PHE A 73 0.58 3.32 -10.06
C PHE A 73 -0.35 2.62 -9.07
N MET A 74 -1.09 3.39 -8.25
CA MET A 74 -2.06 2.84 -7.31
C MET A 74 -3.19 2.08 -8.03
N TYR A 75 -3.75 2.67 -9.09
CA TYR A 75 -4.82 2.01 -9.85
C TYR A 75 -4.30 0.80 -10.61
N LEU A 76 -3.10 0.87 -11.21
CA LEU A 76 -2.50 -0.25 -11.92
C LEU A 76 -2.23 -1.43 -10.99
N GLY A 77 -1.64 -1.18 -9.81
CA GLY A 77 -1.43 -2.21 -8.79
C GLY A 77 -2.75 -2.87 -8.36
N THR A 78 -3.79 -2.05 -8.12
CA THR A 78 -5.11 -2.58 -7.75
C THR A 78 -5.77 -3.37 -8.89
N ILE A 79 -5.60 -2.95 -10.15
CA ILE A 79 -6.13 -3.68 -11.31
C ILE A 79 -5.49 -5.06 -11.42
N VAL A 80 -4.18 -5.15 -11.21
CA VAL A 80 -3.43 -6.41 -11.24
C VAL A 80 -3.89 -7.32 -10.09
N ASP A 81 -4.00 -6.80 -8.88
CA ASP A 81 -4.43 -7.53 -7.68
C ASP A 81 -5.87 -8.06 -7.83
N ASP A 82 -6.81 -7.19 -8.19
CA ASP A 82 -8.21 -7.58 -8.45
C ASP A 82 -8.35 -8.59 -9.61
N ALA A 83 -7.47 -8.53 -10.62
CA ALA A 83 -7.46 -9.50 -11.72
C ALA A 83 -7.02 -10.88 -11.24
N TYR A 84 -6.01 -10.96 -10.39
CA TYR A 84 -5.55 -12.20 -9.77
C TYR A 84 -6.64 -12.82 -8.88
N GLU A 85 -7.33 -12.01 -8.07
CA GLU A 85 -8.44 -12.48 -7.24
C GLU A 85 -9.58 -13.08 -8.08
N LYS A 86 -10.03 -12.38 -9.12
CA LYS A 86 -11.15 -12.80 -9.99
C LYS A 86 -10.84 -14.06 -10.80
N ALA A 87 -9.63 -14.18 -11.31
CA ALA A 87 -9.19 -15.36 -12.05
C ALA A 87 -8.99 -16.59 -11.14
N GLY A 88 -9.02 -16.39 -9.81
CA GLY A 88 -8.61 -17.43 -8.84
C GLY A 88 -7.12 -17.71 -8.87
N THR A 89 -6.34 -16.92 -9.60
CA THR A 89 -4.89 -17.06 -9.74
C THR A 89 -4.17 -16.53 -8.49
N SER A 90 -4.81 -15.66 -7.69
CA SER A 90 -4.32 -15.28 -6.35
C SER A 90 -4.11 -16.49 -5.41
N LYS A 91 -4.65 -17.67 -5.80
CA LYS A 91 -4.47 -18.94 -5.08
C LYS A 91 -3.54 -19.91 -5.83
N GLN A 92 -2.88 -19.48 -6.89
CA GLN A 92 -2.06 -20.29 -7.77
C GLN A 92 -0.73 -19.59 -8.07
N PRO A 93 0.29 -19.73 -7.20
CA PRO A 93 1.54 -18.97 -7.29
C PRO A 93 2.26 -19.12 -8.63
N ASP A 94 2.16 -20.31 -9.27
CA ASP A 94 2.79 -20.58 -10.56
C ASP A 94 2.21 -19.75 -11.72
N LEU A 95 0.97 -19.27 -11.59
CA LEU A 95 0.33 -18.41 -12.60
C LEU A 95 0.66 -16.93 -12.39
N LEU A 96 1.06 -16.53 -11.19
CA LEU A 96 1.48 -15.15 -10.87
C LEU A 96 2.90 -14.86 -11.37
N GLU A 97 3.79 -15.85 -11.29
CA GLU A 97 5.21 -15.67 -11.52
C GLU A 97 5.55 -15.10 -12.91
N PRO A 98 5.01 -15.61 -14.04
CA PRO A 98 5.40 -15.11 -15.36
C PRO A 98 5.06 -13.63 -15.57
N GLU A 99 3.89 -13.18 -15.14
CA GLU A 99 3.48 -11.78 -15.27
C GLU A 99 4.30 -10.88 -14.35
N GLN A 100 4.47 -11.25 -13.08
CA GLN A 100 5.31 -10.52 -12.13
C GLN A 100 6.76 -10.42 -12.62
N ALA A 101 7.31 -11.50 -13.19
CA ALA A 101 8.65 -11.50 -13.79
C ALA A 101 8.72 -10.53 -14.97
N ARG A 102 7.67 -10.46 -15.83
CA ARG A 102 7.62 -9.51 -16.94
C ARG A 102 7.61 -8.07 -16.44
N LEU A 103 6.78 -7.74 -15.44
CA LEU A 103 6.72 -6.40 -14.85
C LEU A 103 8.07 -5.98 -14.23
N LEU A 104 8.73 -6.90 -13.51
CA LEU A 104 10.07 -6.65 -12.98
C LEU A 104 11.11 -6.45 -14.07
N ASN A 105 11.07 -7.22 -15.16
CA ASN A 105 12.00 -7.03 -16.27
C ASN A 105 11.81 -5.67 -16.94
N ILE A 106 10.57 -5.18 -17.10
CA ILE A 106 10.29 -3.84 -17.61
C ILE A 106 10.87 -2.76 -16.67
N LEU A 107 10.70 -2.92 -15.34
CA LEU A 107 11.34 -2.03 -14.36
C LEU A 107 12.87 -2.01 -14.47
N LYS A 108 13.47 -3.14 -14.86
CA LYS A 108 14.92 -3.29 -15.07
C LYS A 108 15.39 -2.87 -16.47
N GLY A 109 14.50 -2.29 -17.29
CA GLY A 109 14.82 -1.73 -18.61
C GLY A 109 14.59 -2.67 -19.78
N ALA A 110 13.85 -3.77 -19.62
CA ALA A 110 13.50 -4.60 -20.77
C ALA A 110 12.54 -3.85 -21.71
N GLU A 111 12.80 -3.95 -23.00
CA GLU A 111 11.95 -3.34 -24.04
C GLU A 111 10.56 -3.98 -24.08
N LEU A 112 9.57 -3.16 -24.42
CA LEU A 112 8.21 -3.62 -24.69
C LEU A 112 8.15 -4.31 -26.06
N THR A 113 7.24 -5.26 -26.21
CA THR A 113 7.04 -6.05 -27.42
C THR A 113 5.58 -6.07 -27.85
N ASP A 114 5.31 -6.44 -29.08
CA ASP A 114 3.94 -6.52 -29.63
C ASP A 114 3.06 -7.60 -28.99
N VAL A 115 3.67 -8.50 -28.19
CA VAL A 115 2.96 -9.57 -27.47
C VAL A 115 2.70 -9.23 -26.00
N ASP A 116 3.10 -8.05 -25.54
CA ASP A 116 2.87 -7.61 -24.18
C ASP A 116 1.38 -7.35 -23.93
N THR A 117 0.96 -7.70 -22.71
CA THR A 117 -0.42 -7.45 -22.25
C THR A 117 -0.70 -5.95 -22.09
N PRO A 118 -1.97 -5.51 -22.12
CA PRO A 118 -2.33 -4.12 -21.80
C PRO A 118 -1.73 -3.64 -20.46
N VAL A 119 -1.67 -4.52 -19.44
CA VAL A 119 -1.06 -4.23 -18.15
C VAL A 119 0.45 -3.99 -18.30
N ALA A 120 1.16 -4.82 -19.05
CA ALA A 120 2.59 -4.64 -19.27
C ALA A 120 2.90 -3.37 -20.08
N LEU A 121 2.05 -3.02 -21.06
CA LEU A 121 2.17 -1.77 -21.82
C LEU A 121 1.96 -0.54 -20.94
N ALA A 122 0.92 -0.54 -20.10
CA ALA A 122 0.66 0.53 -19.13
C ALA A 122 1.79 0.64 -18.09
N TRP A 123 2.33 -0.49 -17.66
CA TRP A 123 3.50 -0.53 -16.77
C TRP A 123 4.73 0.10 -17.40
N GLY A 124 4.97 -0.17 -18.69
CA GLY A 124 6.05 0.44 -19.45
C GLY A 124 5.91 1.96 -19.60
N ASP A 125 4.69 2.45 -19.87
CA ASP A 125 4.38 3.88 -19.88
C ASP A 125 4.66 4.52 -18.50
N PHE A 126 4.19 3.88 -17.42
CA PHE A 126 4.47 4.31 -16.06
C PHE A 126 5.98 4.42 -15.83
N VAL A 127 6.77 3.40 -16.15
CA VAL A 127 8.23 3.39 -15.97
C VAL A 127 8.90 4.50 -16.79
N GLN A 128 8.48 4.70 -18.03
CA GLN A 128 9.02 5.77 -18.90
C GLN A 128 8.76 7.16 -18.29
N ARG A 129 7.56 7.40 -17.77
CA ARG A 129 7.21 8.67 -17.11
C ARG A 129 7.91 8.84 -15.78
N LEU A 130 8.13 7.75 -15.05
CA LEU A 130 8.86 7.74 -13.78
C LEU A 130 10.29 8.28 -13.96
N HIS A 131 10.99 7.84 -15.00
CA HIS A 131 12.34 8.30 -15.33
C HIS A 131 12.45 9.81 -15.70
N GLN A 132 11.33 10.49 -15.88
CA GLN A 132 11.34 11.94 -16.13
C GLN A 132 11.47 12.77 -14.84
N PHE A 133 11.39 12.15 -13.68
CA PHE A 133 11.55 12.84 -12.40
C PHE A 133 13.05 12.87 -11.99
N PRO A 134 13.55 14.04 -11.57
CA PRO A 134 14.98 14.21 -11.26
C PRO A 134 15.42 13.40 -10.04
N TYR A 135 14.49 12.97 -9.19
CA TYR A 135 14.74 12.18 -7.99
C TYR A 135 14.83 10.67 -8.27
N VAL A 136 14.47 10.23 -9.48
CA VAL A 136 14.56 8.84 -9.93
C VAL A 136 15.96 8.59 -10.43
N THR A 137 16.88 8.40 -9.50
CA THR A 137 18.28 8.00 -9.77
C THR A 137 18.40 6.49 -9.98
N SER A 138 19.54 6.00 -10.46
CA SER A 138 19.82 4.57 -10.53
C SER A 138 19.75 3.90 -9.16
N GLU A 139 20.18 4.58 -8.09
CA GLU A 139 20.10 4.09 -6.71
C GLU A 139 18.66 4.01 -6.23
N TRP A 140 17.86 5.06 -6.50
CA TRP A 140 16.42 5.02 -6.22
C TRP A 140 15.73 3.84 -6.90
N MET A 141 16.04 3.60 -8.17
CA MET A 141 15.50 2.48 -8.94
C MET A 141 15.88 1.12 -8.33
N LEU A 142 17.07 0.98 -7.75
CA LEU A 142 17.44 -0.26 -7.05
C LEU A 142 16.54 -0.55 -5.84
N TYR A 143 16.22 0.47 -5.03
CA TYR A 143 15.30 0.32 -3.90
C TYR A 143 13.88 0.02 -4.37
N PHE A 144 13.38 0.75 -5.34
CA PHE A 144 12.04 0.54 -5.88
C PHE A 144 11.88 -0.86 -6.48
N VAL A 145 12.83 -1.31 -7.30
CA VAL A 145 12.84 -2.68 -7.84
C VAL A 145 12.89 -3.71 -6.73
N LYS A 146 13.74 -3.51 -5.70
CA LYS A 146 13.84 -4.42 -4.56
C LYS A 146 12.53 -4.53 -3.79
N HIS A 147 11.87 -3.42 -3.51
CA HIS A 147 10.58 -3.42 -2.82
C HIS A 147 9.46 -4.04 -3.66
N MET A 148 9.49 -3.88 -4.98
CA MET A 148 8.58 -4.60 -5.88
C MET A 148 8.85 -6.11 -5.91
N GLU A 149 10.12 -6.54 -5.91
CA GLU A 149 10.50 -7.96 -5.80
C GLU A 149 10.00 -8.57 -4.49
N ASP A 150 10.20 -7.87 -3.37
CA ASP A 150 9.76 -8.31 -2.05
C ASP A 150 8.24 -8.44 -1.97
N TYR A 151 7.50 -7.45 -2.50
CA TYR A 151 6.05 -7.52 -2.61
C TYR A 151 5.58 -8.72 -3.43
N PHE A 152 6.13 -8.92 -4.63
CA PHE A 152 5.74 -10.05 -5.48
C PHE A 152 6.08 -11.41 -4.86
N GLN A 153 7.23 -11.53 -4.17
CA GLN A 153 7.56 -12.74 -3.42
C GLN A 153 6.57 -13.00 -2.28
N ALA A 154 6.21 -11.96 -1.53
CA ALA A 154 5.25 -12.05 -0.45
C ALA A 154 3.84 -12.40 -0.96
N ALA A 155 3.40 -11.83 -2.08
CA ALA A 155 2.14 -12.18 -2.73
C ALA A 155 2.10 -13.66 -3.17
N ARG A 156 3.21 -14.21 -3.70
CA ARG A 156 3.30 -15.64 -4.03
C ARG A 156 3.29 -16.53 -2.79
N TRP A 157 3.96 -16.11 -1.71
CA TRP A 157 3.89 -16.81 -0.42
C TRP A 157 2.45 -16.86 0.11
N GLU A 158 1.73 -15.74 0.05
CA GLU A 158 0.32 -15.67 0.42
C GLU A 158 -0.53 -16.60 -0.46
N ALA A 159 -0.37 -16.55 -1.78
CA ALA A 159 -1.06 -17.42 -2.73
C ALA A 159 -0.81 -18.91 -2.45
N LEU A 160 0.42 -19.29 -2.09
CA LEU A 160 0.78 -20.65 -1.73
C LEU A 160 0.04 -21.11 -0.46
N ASN A 161 0.03 -20.29 0.58
CA ASN A 161 -0.70 -20.58 1.81
C ASN A 161 -2.20 -20.77 1.53
N TYR A 162 -2.78 -19.92 0.70
CA TYR A 162 -4.17 -20.05 0.26
C TYR A 162 -4.44 -21.39 -0.44
N SER A 163 -3.58 -21.74 -1.40
CA SER A 163 -3.75 -22.98 -2.19
C SER A 163 -3.69 -24.24 -1.31
N GLN A 164 -2.95 -24.18 -0.21
CA GLN A 164 -2.74 -25.27 0.73
C GLN A 164 -3.66 -25.21 1.97
N GLY A 165 -4.46 -24.15 2.11
CA GLY A 165 -5.30 -23.94 3.29
C GLY A 165 -4.50 -23.69 4.56
N ILE A 166 -3.28 -23.14 4.45
CA ILE A 166 -2.38 -22.88 5.57
C ILE A 166 -2.66 -21.47 6.14
N MET A 167 -3.01 -21.43 7.42
CA MET A 167 -2.97 -20.20 8.21
C MET A 167 -1.57 -20.05 8.82
N PRO A 168 -0.87 -18.92 8.61
CA PRO A 168 0.43 -18.70 9.22
C PRO A 168 0.30 -18.53 10.75
N ASP A 169 1.34 -18.90 11.48
CA ASP A 169 1.47 -18.49 12.88
C ASP A 169 1.65 -16.96 12.98
N LEU A 170 1.40 -16.42 14.19
CA LEU A 170 1.42 -14.97 14.42
C LEU A 170 2.79 -14.34 14.12
N VAL A 171 3.89 -15.00 14.45
CA VAL A 171 5.24 -14.49 14.22
C VAL A 171 5.52 -14.37 12.72
N THR A 172 5.19 -15.41 11.96
CA THR A 172 5.31 -15.42 10.51
C THR A 172 4.40 -14.37 9.88
N TYR A 173 3.16 -14.24 10.37
CA TYR A 173 2.21 -13.24 9.88
C TYR A 173 2.73 -11.81 10.06
N ILE A 174 3.14 -11.43 11.28
CA ILE A 174 3.69 -10.10 11.59
C ILE A 174 4.90 -9.77 10.70
N LYS A 175 5.75 -10.75 10.42
CA LYS A 175 6.91 -10.57 9.55
C LYS A 175 6.54 -10.37 8.07
N MET A 176 5.57 -11.13 7.57
CA MET A 176 5.23 -11.15 6.15
C MET A 176 4.19 -10.10 5.74
N ARG A 177 3.29 -9.75 6.65
CA ARG A 177 2.19 -8.83 6.35
C ARG A 177 2.63 -7.45 5.83
N PRO A 178 3.68 -6.78 6.37
CA PRO A 178 4.19 -5.54 5.80
C PRO A 178 4.65 -5.66 4.34
N LEU A 179 5.16 -6.82 3.94
CA LEU A 179 5.59 -7.07 2.57
C LEU A 179 4.39 -7.33 1.66
N VAL A 180 3.43 -8.17 2.12
CA VAL A 180 2.17 -8.46 1.40
C VAL A 180 1.33 -7.20 1.23
N PHE A 181 1.35 -6.28 2.19
CA PHE A 181 0.61 -5.01 2.12
C PHE A 181 1.08 -4.11 0.98
N GLY A 182 2.33 -4.26 0.52
CA GLY A 182 2.83 -3.64 -0.70
C GLY A 182 3.03 -2.13 -0.64
N ILE A 183 3.23 -1.54 0.55
CA ILE A 183 3.32 -0.09 0.72
C ILE A 183 4.73 0.47 0.52
N TYR A 184 5.79 -0.34 0.64
CA TYR A 184 7.16 0.14 0.51
C TYR A 184 7.46 0.83 -0.82
N PRO A 185 7.02 0.35 -2.01
CA PRO A 185 7.18 1.08 -3.26
C PRO A 185 6.57 2.50 -3.22
N PHE A 186 5.46 2.68 -2.49
CA PHE A 186 4.88 4.00 -2.30
C PHE A 186 5.70 4.88 -1.33
N PHE A 187 6.38 4.30 -0.35
CA PHE A 187 7.32 5.06 0.48
C PHE A 187 8.53 5.55 -0.31
N ASP A 188 9.05 4.75 -1.26
CA ASP A 188 10.07 5.20 -2.19
C ASP A 188 9.61 6.42 -3.01
N MET A 189 8.34 6.42 -3.40
CA MET A 189 7.73 7.51 -4.18
C MET A 189 7.52 8.80 -3.39
N ILE A 190 7.67 8.81 -2.06
CA ILE A 190 7.66 10.05 -1.25
C ILE A 190 8.73 11.02 -1.76
N LEU A 191 9.89 10.51 -2.18
CA LEU A 191 10.99 11.34 -2.68
C LEU A 191 10.57 12.13 -3.94
N ILE A 192 9.77 11.51 -4.79
CA ILE A 192 9.21 12.12 -6.01
C ILE A 192 8.08 13.10 -5.66
N ALA A 193 7.18 12.67 -4.77
CA ALA A 193 6.00 13.44 -4.37
C ALA A 193 6.38 14.78 -3.73
N ASP A 194 7.34 14.75 -2.81
CA ASP A 194 7.76 15.90 -2.04
C ASP A 194 8.99 16.60 -2.64
N GLY A 195 9.60 16.05 -3.69
CA GLY A 195 10.77 16.65 -4.30
C GLY A 195 11.96 16.70 -3.33
N ILE A 196 12.26 15.59 -2.66
CA ILE A 196 13.35 15.46 -1.70
C ILE A 196 14.35 14.40 -2.14
N ALA A 197 15.60 14.55 -1.72
CA ALA A 197 16.64 13.55 -1.90
C ALA A 197 17.10 13.05 -0.52
N LEU A 198 17.12 11.74 -0.35
CA LEU A 198 17.72 11.09 0.82
C LEU A 198 18.82 10.15 0.31
N PRO A 199 20.05 10.31 0.78
CA PRO A 199 21.14 9.44 0.37
C PRO A 199 21.00 8.03 0.98
N PRO A 200 21.65 7.01 0.37
CA PRO A 200 21.54 5.62 0.81
C PRO A 200 21.80 5.39 2.29
N GLU A 201 22.78 6.08 2.87
CA GLU A 201 23.10 5.96 4.31
C GLU A 201 21.96 6.40 5.24
N VAL A 202 21.08 7.28 4.78
CA VAL A 202 19.87 7.68 5.53
C VAL A 202 18.76 6.66 5.35
N ILE A 203 18.51 6.23 4.12
CA ILE A 203 17.48 5.21 3.80
C ILE A 203 17.81 3.89 4.51
N GLU A 204 19.10 3.50 4.52
CA GLU A 204 19.59 2.27 5.16
C GLU A 204 19.76 2.41 6.69
N CYS A 205 19.62 3.61 7.25
CA CYS A 205 19.72 3.82 8.69
C CYS A 205 18.68 2.97 9.44
N PRO A 206 19.11 2.15 10.43
CA PRO A 206 18.19 1.26 11.16
C PRO A 206 17.01 1.99 11.79
N ALA A 207 17.21 3.19 12.32
CA ALA A 207 16.13 3.98 12.93
C ALA A 207 15.09 4.44 11.88
N VAL A 208 15.53 4.84 10.67
CA VAL A 208 14.66 5.23 9.56
C VAL A 208 13.87 4.02 9.06
N LYS A 209 14.53 2.86 8.90
CA LYS A 209 13.87 1.60 8.52
C LYS A 209 12.83 1.14 9.54
N GLN A 210 13.17 1.19 10.82
CA GLN A 210 12.23 0.81 11.90
C GLN A 210 11.04 1.76 11.96
N MET A 211 11.24 3.06 11.76
CA MET A 211 10.16 4.03 11.66
C MET A 211 9.25 3.77 10.46
N GLY A 212 9.81 3.47 9.28
CA GLY A 212 9.05 3.07 8.10
C GLY A 212 8.27 1.78 8.33
N LEU A 213 8.85 0.79 9.02
CA LEU A 213 8.17 -0.45 9.39
C LEU A 213 7.00 -0.19 10.34
N ALA A 214 7.17 0.65 11.37
CA ALA A 214 6.09 1.00 12.29
C ALA A 214 4.92 1.70 11.56
N ALA A 215 5.20 2.61 10.63
CA ALA A 215 4.18 3.23 9.79
C ALA A 215 3.44 2.19 8.91
N ASN A 216 4.19 1.28 8.27
CA ASN A 216 3.62 0.21 7.45
C ASN A 216 2.73 -0.72 8.31
N ASN A 217 3.24 -1.20 9.45
CA ASN A 217 2.49 -2.06 10.35
C ASN A 217 1.19 -1.41 10.82
N ALA A 218 1.22 -0.16 11.26
CA ALA A 218 0.01 0.54 11.68
C ALA A 218 -1.05 0.57 10.57
N MET A 219 -0.67 0.85 9.32
CA MET A 219 -1.61 0.84 8.20
C MET A 219 -2.08 -0.57 7.84
N ALA A 220 -1.21 -1.57 7.90
CA ALA A 220 -1.57 -2.96 7.65
C ALA A 220 -2.54 -3.50 8.71
N TRP A 221 -2.31 -3.20 9.99
CA TRP A 221 -3.25 -3.57 11.07
C TRP A 221 -4.57 -2.83 10.95
N ALA A 222 -4.58 -1.55 10.58
CA ALA A 222 -5.81 -0.84 10.26
C ALA A 222 -6.55 -1.47 9.08
N ASN A 223 -5.85 -1.87 8.02
CA ASN A 223 -6.45 -2.61 6.91
C ASN A 223 -7.16 -3.87 7.40
N ASP A 224 -6.48 -4.71 8.16
CA ASP A 224 -7.01 -5.97 8.68
C ASP A 224 -8.24 -5.74 9.58
N ILE A 225 -8.20 -4.70 10.43
CA ILE A 225 -9.33 -4.32 11.30
C ILE A 225 -10.55 -3.88 10.48
N PHE A 226 -10.36 -3.14 9.38
CA PHE A 226 -11.49 -2.67 8.59
C PHE A 226 -11.96 -3.67 7.53
N SER A 227 -11.08 -4.57 7.07
CA SER A 227 -11.40 -5.55 6.02
C SER A 227 -11.94 -6.88 6.55
N PHE A 228 -11.76 -7.22 7.84
CA PHE A 228 -11.98 -8.57 8.37
C PHE A 228 -13.32 -9.21 8.01
N LYS A 229 -14.42 -8.44 7.94
CA LYS A 229 -15.73 -8.96 7.57
C LYS A 229 -15.80 -9.41 6.11
N ARG A 230 -15.17 -8.62 5.23
CA ARG A 230 -15.00 -8.97 3.81
C ARG A 230 -14.12 -10.21 3.69
N ASP A 231 -13.00 -10.20 4.37
CA ASP A 231 -11.99 -11.26 4.29
C ASP A 231 -12.56 -12.60 4.77
N ILE A 232 -13.31 -12.63 5.88
CA ILE A 232 -14.04 -13.83 6.32
C ILE A 232 -15.03 -14.31 5.26
N LYS A 233 -15.79 -13.39 4.65
CA LYS A 233 -16.80 -13.72 3.64
C LYS A 233 -16.16 -14.32 2.37
N GLU A 234 -14.96 -13.86 2.03
CA GLU A 234 -14.17 -14.32 0.87
C GLU A 234 -13.33 -15.57 1.19
N GLY A 235 -13.38 -16.04 2.45
CA GLY A 235 -12.62 -17.19 2.92
C GLY A 235 -11.12 -16.92 3.05
N MET A 236 -10.76 -15.65 3.26
CA MET A 236 -9.39 -15.22 3.49
C MET A 236 -8.94 -15.67 4.89
N VAL A 237 -7.72 -16.20 4.99
CA VAL A 237 -7.11 -16.61 6.26
C VAL A 237 -6.00 -15.65 6.71
N HIS A 238 -5.52 -14.82 5.79
CA HIS A 238 -4.45 -13.85 6.02
C HIS A 238 -5.04 -12.51 6.48
N ASN A 239 -5.49 -12.48 7.73
CA ASN A 239 -5.96 -11.27 8.42
C ASN A 239 -5.55 -11.38 9.88
N LEU A 240 -5.01 -10.30 10.47
CA LEU A 240 -4.49 -10.27 11.84
C LEU A 240 -5.51 -10.79 12.86
N LEU A 241 -6.81 -10.45 12.71
CA LEU A 241 -7.83 -10.89 13.64
C LEU A 241 -8.01 -12.41 13.62
N LEU A 242 -7.99 -13.00 12.41
CA LEU A 242 -8.14 -14.44 12.23
C LEU A 242 -6.92 -15.21 12.74
N VAL A 243 -5.73 -14.66 12.52
CA VAL A 243 -4.48 -15.23 13.03
C VAL A 243 -4.45 -15.17 14.57
N LEU A 244 -4.86 -14.05 15.18
CA LEU A 244 -4.95 -13.90 16.64
C LEU A 244 -6.01 -14.83 17.25
N GLU A 245 -7.19 -14.95 16.63
CA GLU A 245 -8.25 -15.86 17.04
C GLU A 245 -7.75 -17.31 17.05
N HIS A 246 -7.07 -17.70 15.97
CA HIS A 246 -6.52 -19.05 15.82
C HIS A 246 -5.37 -19.35 16.80
N GLU A 247 -4.38 -18.47 16.88
CA GLU A 247 -3.17 -18.65 17.71
C GLU A 247 -3.50 -18.76 19.19
N TYR A 248 -4.37 -17.86 19.68
CA TYR A 248 -4.70 -17.77 21.10
C TYR A 248 -6.00 -18.47 21.50
N GLN A 249 -6.74 -19.05 20.55
CA GLN A 249 -8.05 -19.70 20.79
C GLN A 249 -9.03 -18.76 21.53
N ILE A 250 -9.07 -17.49 21.11
CA ILE A 250 -9.88 -16.42 21.69
C ILE A 250 -11.06 -16.11 20.77
N SER A 251 -12.02 -15.31 21.26
CA SER A 251 -13.11 -14.82 20.43
C SER A 251 -12.63 -13.75 19.42
N LEU A 252 -13.37 -13.58 18.32
CA LEU A 252 -13.09 -12.53 17.33
C LEU A 252 -13.17 -11.11 17.95
N GLU A 253 -13.99 -10.91 18.99
CA GLU A 253 -14.08 -9.64 19.72
C GLU A 253 -12.79 -9.37 20.52
N GLU A 254 -12.25 -10.38 21.18
CA GLU A 254 -10.96 -10.28 21.87
C GLU A 254 -9.79 -10.13 20.88
N ALA A 255 -9.86 -10.81 19.73
CA ALA A 255 -8.87 -10.64 18.64
C ALA A 255 -8.89 -9.21 18.10
N LEU A 256 -10.07 -8.62 17.91
CA LEU A 256 -10.20 -7.22 17.49
C LEU A 256 -9.57 -6.27 18.52
N LYS A 257 -9.80 -6.48 19.81
CA LYS A 257 -9.21 -5.67 20.87
C LYS A 257 -7.68 -5.73 20.82
N ARG A 258 -7.09 -6.93 20.69
CA ARG A 258 -5.64 -7.10 20.56
C ARG A 258 -5.07 -6.49 19.27
N ALA A 259 -5.80 -6.58 18.17
CA ALA A 259 -5.40 -5.94 16.92
C ALA A 259 -5.35 -4.40 17.05
N VAL A 260 -6.29 -3.80 17.81
CA VAL A 260 -6.26 -2.37 18.13
C VAL A 260 -5.06 -2.02 19.02
N GLU A 261 -4.78 -2.82 20.03
CA GLU A 261 -3.60 -2.63 20.90
C GLU A 261 -2.28 -2.70 20.10
N LEU A 262 -2.18 -3.64 19.15
CA LEU A 262 -1.03 -3.73 18.24
C LEU A 262 -0.93 -2.51 17.32
N TYR A 263 -2.05 -2.04 16.78
CA TYR A 263 -2.08 -0.81 15.97
C TYR A 263 -1.59 0.40 16.77
N GLU A 264 -2.14 0.61 17.98
CA GLU A 264 -1.76 1.73 18.84
C GLU A 264 -0.29 1.67 19.27
N ALA A 265 0.23 0.46 19.52
CA ALA A 265 1.63 0.25 19.82
C ALA A 265 2.55 0.68 18.67
N GLU A 266 2.16 0.41 17.41
CA GLU A 266 2.95 0.83 16.25
C GLU A 266 2.87 2.34 16.01
N VAL A 267 1.72 2.97 16.24
CA VAL A 267 1.61 4.44 16.20
C VAL A 267 2.53 5.08 17.25
N GLN A 268 2.53 4.55 18.47
CA GLN A 268 3.40 5.04 19.54
C GLN A 268 4.88 4.80 19.21
N ASN A 269 5.24 3.62 18.72
CA ASN A 269 6.58 3.27 18.29
C ASN A 269 7.08 4.22 17.17
N PHE A 270 6.25 4.52 16.19
CA PHE A 270 6.57 5.51 15.16
C PHE A 270 6.89 6.89 15.76
N ILE A 271 6.07 7.35 16.73
CA ILE A 271 6.29 8.63 17.40
C ILE A 271 7.65 8.64 18.11
N GLU A 272 7.94 7.61 18.90
CA GLU A 272 9.19 7.51 19.66
C GLU A 272 10.42 7.47 18.76
N LEU A 273 10.37 6.64 17.69
CA LEU A 273 11.45 6.55 16.70
C LEU A 273 11.66 7.87 15.96
N SER A 274 10.58 8.58 15.62
CA SER A 274 10.68 9.87 14.93
C SER A 274 11.35 10.97 15.76
N LEU A 275 11.34 10.85 17.10
CA LEU A 275 12.01 11.75 18.02
C LEU A 275 13.48 11.39 18.29
N GLN A 276 13.90 10.18 17.90
CA GLN A 276 15.23 9.64 18.19
C GLN A 276 16.07 9.43 16.92
N LEU A 277 15.65 10.01 15.79
CA LEU A 277 16.41 9.91 14.55
C LEU A 277 17.79 10.57 14.72
N PRO A 278 18.84 9.94 14.15
CA PRO A 278 20.17 10.54 14.16
C PRO A 278 20.19 11.82 13.30
N SER A 279 21.05 12.76 13.67
CA SER A 279 21.33 13.92 12.84
C SER A 279 22.42 13.56 11.81
N PHE A 280 22.26 14.09 10.61
CA PHE A 280 23.19 14.02 9.49
C PHE A 280 23.73 15.43 9.18
N GLU A 281 23.76 15.80 7.91
CA GLU A 281 24.04 17.18 7.50
C GLU A 281 22.74 18.00 7.42
N ALA A 282 22.81 19.32 7.66
CA ALA A 282 21.64 20.19 7.78
C ALA A 282 20.62 20.08 6.61
N GLY A 283 21.12 19.93 5.37
CA GLY A 283 20.25 19.75 4.20
C GLY A 283 19.57 18.37 4.16
N ILE A 284 20.25 17.36 4.64
CA ILE A 284 19.74 15.99 4.76
C ILE A 284 18.70 15.92 5.88
N ASP A 285 18.99 16.52 7.04
CA ASP A 285 18.06 16.55 8.16
C ASP A 285 16.72 17.21 7.77
N THR A 286 16.77 18.32 7.02
CA THR A 286 15.55 18.96 6.49
C THR A 286 14.75 18.02 5.57
N ASN A 287 15.41 17.27 4.70
CA ASN A 287 14.74 16.30 3.84
C ASN A 287 14.20 15.11 4.64
N LEU A 288 14.92 14.65 5.65
CA LEU A 288 14.47 13.59 6.55
C LEU A 288 13.24 14.01 7.35
N GLU A 289 13.19 15.24 7.86
CA GLU A 289 12.00 15.80 8.52
C GLU A 289 10.77 15.82 7.59
N ARG A 290 10.96 16.16 6.30
CA ARG A 290 9.91 16.12 5.29
C ARG A 290 9.45 14.69 5.00
N TYR A 291 10.39 13.73 4.94
CA TYR A 291 10.07 12.32 4.81
C TYR A 291 9.25 11.79 6.01
N VAL A 292 9.64 12.14 7.24
CA VAL A 292 8.87 11.82 8.45
C VAL A 292 7.45 12.39 8.38
N LEU A 293 7.31 13.64 7.95
CA LEU A 293 5.99 14.27 7.78
C LEU A 293 5.15 13.56 6.71
N ALA A 294 5.77 13.13 5.61
CA ALA A 294 5.09 12.35 4.58
C ALA A 294 4.59 10.99 5.11
N LEU A 295 5.38 10.28 5.93
CA LEU A 295 4.92 9.06 6.59
C LEU A 295 3.73 9.32 7.55
N ARG A 296 3.72 10.46 8.25
CA ARG A 296 2.56 10.87 9.06
C ARG A 296 1.32 11.10 8.21
N PHE A 297 1.44 11.72 7.03
CA PHE A 297 0.33 11.85 6.08
C PHE A 297 -0.12 10.49 5.53
N TRP A 298 0.79 9.55 5.32
CA TRP A 298 0.44 8.18 4.95
C TRP A 298 -0.44 7.52 6.02
N MET A 299 -0.05 7.58 7.28
CA MET A 299 -0.81 6.98 8.38
C MET A 299 -2.19 7.63 8.56
N SER A 300 -2.26 8.96 8.61
CA SER A 300 -3.53 9.68 8.79
C SER A 300 -4.41 9.64 7.56
N GLY A 301 -3.84 9.84 6.38
CA GLY A 301 -4.55 9.85 5.11
C GLY A 301 -5.12 8.48 4.75
N TYR A 302 -4.38 7.40 5.03
CA TYR A 302 -4.85 6.03 4.87
C TYR A 302 -6.04 5.74 5.79
N LEU A 303 -5.93 6.11 7.09
CA LEU A 303 -7.01 5.91 8.05
C LEU A 303 -8.27 6.71 7.65
N ASP A 304 -8.12 7.97 7.27
CA ASP A 304 -9.22 8.80 6.77
C ASP A 304 -9.91 8.22 5.54
N TRP A 305 -9.14 7.63 4.64
CA TRP A 305 -9.68 7.01 3.43
C TRP A 305 -10.39 5.70 3.74
N ILE A 306 -9.79 4.80 4.53
CA ILE A 306 -10.36 3.48 4.78
C ILE A 306 -11.70 3.56 5.50
N MET A 307 -11.84 4.52 6.43
CA MET A 307 -13.10 4.78 7.12
C MET A 307 -14.22 5.30 6.21
N LYS A 308 -13.87 5.92 5.06
CA LYS A 308 -14.83 6.54 4.12
C LYS A 308 -14.99 5.75 2.83
N SER A 309 -14.08 4.80 2.58
CA SER A 309 -14.06 4.03 1.34
C SER A 309 -15.24 3.06 1.25
N ARG A 310 -15.81 2.96 0.05
CA ARG A 310 -16.83 1.94 -0.26
C ARG A 310 -16.25 0.55 -0.49
N ARG A 311 -14.93 0.40 -0.49
CA ARG A 311 -14.25 -0.90 -0.73
C ARG A 311 -14.56 -1.91 0.37
N TYR A 312 -14.75 -1.44 1.61
CA TYR A 312 -14.96 -2.28 2.80
C TYR A 312 -16.38 -2.26 3.35
N GLY A 313 -17.35 -1.68 2.62
CA GLY A 313 -18.76 -1.54 3.03
C GLY A 313 -19.13 -0.11 3.42
N LYS A 314 -20.42 0.17 3.63
CA LYS A 314 -20.83 1.50 4.07
C LYS A 314 -20.56 1.63 5.57
N PHE A 315 -19.82 2.66 5.96
CA PHE A 315 -19.59 3.00 7.38
C PHE A 315 -20.91 3.25 8.17
N SER A 316 -22.01 3.60 7.47
CA SER A 316 -23.34 3.75 8.05
C SER A 316 -23.97 2.43 8.57
N GLU A 317 -23.44 1.27 8.17
CA GLU A 317 -23.82 -0.03 8.73
C GLU A 317 -23.09 -0.34 10.05
N TYR A 318 -22.14 0.51 10.42
CA TYR A 318 -21.30 0.44 11.61
C TYR A 318 -21.58 1.66 12.51
N GLN A 319 -22.86 1.92 12.86
CA GLN A 319 -23.23 3.09 13.64
C GLN A 319 -22.36 3.24 14.89
N LEU A 320 -21.72 4.41 14.92
CA LEU A 320 -21.18 5.03 16.13
C LEU A 320 -22.28 5.08 17.20
N LEU A 321 -22.07 4.47 18.32
CA LEU A 321 -22.75 4.77 19.57
C LEU A 321 -21.76 5.44 20.50
#